data_6b274c802fe1ed923aaf1173f902ecbc
#
_entry.id   6b274c802fe1ed923aaf1173f902ecbc
#
_cell.length_a   1.000
_cell.length_b   1.000
_cell.length_c   1.000
_cell.angle_alpha   90.00
_cell.angle_beta   90.00
_cell.angle_gamma   90.00
#
_symmetry.space_group_name_H-M   'P 1'
#
loop_
_entity.id
_entity.type
_entity.pdbx_description
1 polymer ?
#
loop_
_entity_poly.entity_id
_entity_poly.type
_entity_poly.pdbx_seq_one_letter_code
_entity_poly.pdbx_strand_id
1 'polypeptide(L)'
;MRYLDILNKYLPLAKKANLEEEAVKLIVTEASSMSQSEIYLHYNEEIPSLLEDKMVKGIEKYLTGYPAQYVLGYTYFYGIKLRVNEDVLIPRFDTEVVVDWAIKLARNYHNPKVLDICTGSGAIAIALAKNGISNIDGLDISKKALKIAKLNAKDNNVKIRFIESDLLRNVKEKYDILISNPPYIETSAKGVDKMVLDHEPHLALFGGIDGLDFYRAILKDVSKYLNLGGTIIFEIPYDKANDIKAIALMYFKNIQVEKDLAGNDRVMIIN
;
A
#
# COMPACT_ATOMS: atom_id res chain seq x y z
N MET A 1 -6.75 -4.88 34.95
CA MET A 1 -5.26 -5.07 34.97
C MET A 1 -4.56 -3.71 34.89
N ARG A 2 -3.29 -3.65 35.33
CA ARG A 2 -2.43 -2.47 35.10
C ARG A 2 -1.80 -2.54 33.70
N TYR A 3 -1.32 -1.40 33.19
CA TYR A 3 -0.60 -1.38 31.91
C TYR A 3 0.60 -2.34 31.89
N LEU A 4 1.37 -2.38 32.99
CA LEU A 4 2.51 -3.29 33.12
C LEU A 4 2.08 -4.76 33.06
N ASP A 5 0.92 -5.10 33.63
CA ASP A 5 0.43 -6.49 33.66
C ASP A 5 0.04 -6.95 32.22
N ILE A 6 -0.57 -6.07 31.41
CA ILE A 6 -0.85 -6.35 29.99
C ILE A 6 0.44 -6.61 29.22
N LEU A 7 1.43 -5.72 29.33
CA LEU A 7 2.68 -5.85 28.60
C LEU A 7 3.43 -7.13 29.02
N ASN A 8 3.55 -7.39 30.33
CA ASN A 8 4.22 -8.57 30.86
C ASN A 8 3.52 -9.87 30.42
N LYS A 9 2.21 -9.86 30.26
CA LYS A 9 1.43 -11.00 29.79
C LYS A 9 1.60 -11.25 28.29
N TYR A 10 1.50 -10.19 27.48
CA TYR A 10 1.30 -10.35 26.03
C TYR A 10 2.58 -10.22 25.20
N LEU A 11 3.61 -9.48 25.64
CA LEU A 11 4.89 -9.44 24.92
C LEU A 11 5.55 -10.83 24.78
N PRO A 12 5.66 -11.65 25.85
CA PRO A 12 6.21 -12.99 25.71
C PRO A 12 5.37 -13.90 24.80
N LEU A 13 4.04 -13.70 24.74
CA LEU A 13 3.16 -14.47 23.86
C LEU A 13 3.38 -14.11 22.40
N ALA A 14 3.54 -12.82 22.08
CA ALA A 14 3.87 -12.37 20.72
C ALA A 14 5.21 -12.97 20.28
N LYS A 15 6.25 -12.87 21.13
CA LYS A 15 7.56 -13.44 20.87
C LYS A 15 7.50 -14.96 20.62
N LYS A 16 6.74 -15.70 21.46
CA LYS A 16 6.54 -17.15 21.30
C LYS A 16 5.82 -17.50 20.00
N ALA A 17 4.92 -16.63 19.54
CA ALA A 17 4.20 -16.77 18.27
C ALA A 17 5.02 -16.31 17.05
N ASN A 18 6.27 -15.90 17.25
CA ASN A 18 7.13 -15.30 16.22
C ASN A 18 6.51 -14.05 15.59
N LEU A 19 5.82 -13.24 16.41
CA LEU A 19 5.20 -11.96 16.02
C LEU A 19 5.99 -10.80 16.66
N GLU A 20 5.88 -9.62 16.08
CA GLU A 20 6.56 -8.41 16.56
C GLU A 20 5.98 -7.92 17.90
N GLU A 21 6.83 -7.83 18.92
CA GLU A 21 6.47 -7.30 20.25
C GLU A 21 6.04 -5.82 20.17
N GLU A 22 6.63 -5.06 19.25
CA GLU A 22 6.29 -3.64 19.03
C GLU A 22 4.84 -3.43 18.59
N ALA A 23 4.25 -4.38 17.86
CA ALA A 23 2.85 -4.31 17.48
C ALA A 23 1.92 -4.40 18.70
N VAL A 24 2.27 -5.20 19.72
CA VAL A 24 1.52 -5.24 21.00
C VAL A 24 1.58 -3.88 21.70
N LYS A 25 2.77 -3.26 21.77
CA LYS A 25 2.93 -1.92 22.37
C LYS A 25 2.13 -0.89 21.60
N LEU A 26 2.16 -0.95 20.27
CA LEU A 26 1.39 -0.03 19.41
C LEU A 26 -0.12 -0.17 19.63
N ILE A 27 -0.64 -1.39 19.77
CA ILE A 27 -2.06 -1.62 20.08
C ILE A 27 -2.42 -1.01 21.43
N VAL A 28 -1.56 -1.13 22.45
CA VAL A 28 -1.78 -0.55 23.77
C VAL A 28 -1.78 0.98 23.70
N THR A 29 -0.78 1.59 23.05
CA THR A 29 -0.67 3.06 22.91
C THR A 29 -1.84 3.65 22.15
N GLU A 30 -2.22 3.06 21.03
CA GLU A 30 -3.35 3.53 20.23
C GLU A 30 -4.69 3.36 20.94
N ALA A 31 -4.89 2.25 21.63
CA ALA A 31 -6.13 2.04 22.38
C ALA A 31 -6.30 3.04 23.51
N SER A 32 -5.20 3.39 24.20
CA SER A 32 -5.18 4.37 25.28
C SER A 32 -5.09 5.82 24.83
N SER A 33 -4.74 6.06 23.56
CA SER A 33 -4.38 7.41 23.07
C SER A 33 -3.21 8.04 23.81
N MET A 34 -2.29 7.23 24.34
CA MET A 34 -1.07 7.63 25.03
C MET A 34 0.15 7.28 24.17
N SER A 35 1.21 8.08 24.28
CA SER A 35 2.53 7.71 23.75
C SER A 35 3.16 6.58 24.58
N GLN A 36 4.18 5.94 24.04
CA GLN A 36 4.94 4.93 24.80
C GLN A 36 5.50 5.50 26.10
N SER A 37 6.01 6.74 26.09
CA SER A 37 6.55 7.40 27.29
C SER A 37 5.47 7.61 28.34
N GLU A 38 4.27 8.01 27.95
CA GLU A 38 3.14 8.13 28.87
C GLU A 38 2.72 6.79 29.45
N ILE A 39 2.68 5.72 28.65
CA ILE A 39 2.42 4.36 29.15
C ILE A 39 3.45 3.98 30.23
N TYR A 40 4.74 4.33 30.08
CA TYR A 40 5.76 4.08 31.11
C TYR A 40 5.47 4.79 32.42
N LEU A 41 4.98 6.04 32.36
CA LEU A 41 4.62 6.82 33.54
C LEU A 41 3.41 6.21 34.27
N HIS A 42 2.50 5.57 33.54
CA HIS A 42 1.25 4.99 34.06
C HIS A 42 1.31 3.47 34.26
N TYR A 43 2.50 2.84 34.23
CA TYR A 43 2.68 1.37 34.32
C TYR A 43 1.92 0.71 35.46
N ASN A 44 1.90 1.34 36.63
CA ASN A 44 1.29 0.79 37.84
C ASN A 44 -0.18 1.18 38.03
N GLU A 45 -0.74 1.97 37.11
CA GLU A 45 -2.14 2.38 37.17
C GLU A 45 -3.07 1.31 36.60
N GLU A 46 -4.24 1.20 37.22
CA GLU A 46 -5.29 0.32 36.74
C GLU A 46 -5.95 0.87 35.49
N ILE A 47 -6.11 0.01 34.49
CA ILE A 47 -6.76 0.34 33.22
C ILE A 47 -8.28 0.27 33.43
N PRO A 48 -9.06 1.28 33.01
CA PRO A 48 -10.52 1.18 33.01
C PRO A 48 -10.98 -0.05 32.22
N SER A 49 -11.96 -0.79 32.74
CA SER A 49 -12.36 -2.10 32.19
C SER A 49 -12.70 -2.08 30.70
N LEU A 50 -13.39 -1.05 30.22
CA LEU A 50 -13.74 -0.90 28.81
C LEU A 50 -12.50 -0.74 27.91
N LEU A 51 -11.48 -0.03 28.41
CA LEU A 51 -10.22 0.18 27.71
C LEU A 51 -9.37 -1.08 27.73
N GLU A 52 -9.33 -1.76 28.88
CA GLU A 52 -8.68 -3.08 29.02
C GLU A 52 -9.26 -4.08 28.03
N ASP A 53 -10.59 -4.20 27.95
CA ASP A 53 -11.26 -5.09 26.99
C ASP A 53 -10.89 -4.77 25.53
N LYS A 54 -10.81 -3.49 25.19
CA LYS A 54 -10.40 -3.06 23.86
C LYS A 54 -8.95 -3.47 23.53
N MET A 55 -8.02 -3.23 24.47
CA MET A 55 -6.62 -3.62 24.32
C MET A 55 -6.48 -5.13 24.17
N VAL A 56 -7.08 -5.88 25.11
CA VAL A 56 -6.99 -7.34 25.14
C VAL A 56 -7.54 -7.94 23.84
N LYS A 57 -8.74 -7.54 23.41
CA LYS A 57 -9.33 -8.02 22.14
C LYS A 57 -8.44 -7.71 20.94
N GLY A 58 -7.86 -6.52 20.88
CA GLY A 58 -6.93 -6.14 19.81
C GLY A 58 -5.67 -7.01 19.81
N ILE A 59 -5.05 -7.17 20.97
CA ILE A 59 -3.83 -7.99 21.12
C ILE A 59 -4.12 -9.47 20.83
N GLU A 60 -5.21 -10.02 21.37
CA GLU A 60 -5.59 -11.42 21.12
C GLU A 60 -5.86 -11.67 19.64
N LYS A 61 -6.50 -10.72 18.94
CA LYS A 61 -6.68 -10.79 17.49
C LYS A 61 -5.32 -10.77 16.75
N TYR A 62 -4.40 -9.90 17.15
CA TYR A 62 -3.05 -9.88 16.60
C TYR A 62 -2.31 -11.20 16.81
N LEU A 63 -2.41 -11.80 18.00
CA LEU A 63 -1.76 -13.07 18.35
C LEU A 63 -2.28 -14.26 17.53
N THR A 64 -3.42 -14.15 16.84
CA THR A 64 -3.85 -15.18 15.87
C THR A 64 -3.13 -15.08 14.52
N GLY A 65 -2.23 -14.11 14.34
CA GLY A 65 -1.58 -13.80 13.07
C GLY A 65 -2.34 -12.79 12.21
N TYR A 66 -3.31 -12.08 12.77
CA TYR A 66 -4.02 -11.02 12.08
C TYR A 66 -3.16 -9.73 12.03
N PRO A 67 -3.01 -9.05 10.88
CA PRO A 67 -2.15 -7.89 10.76
C PRO A 67 -2.48 -6.78 11.77
N ALA A 68 -1.46 -6.26 12.44
CA ALA A 68 -1.62 -5.19 13.44
C ALA A 68 -2.29 -3.95 12.83
N GLN A 69 -1.96 -3.61 11.60
CA GLN A 69 -2.56 -2.47 10.87
C GLN A 69 -4.07 -2.64 10.70
N TYR A 70 -4.54 -3.85 10.47
CA TYR A 70 -5.98 -4.13 10.40
C TYR A 70 -6.66 -4.13 11.77
N VAL A 71 -5.94 -4.53 12.83
CA VAL A 71 -6.42 -4.37 14.22
C VAL A 71 -6.62 -2.90 14.54
N LEU A 72 -5.65 -2.06 14.16
CA LEU A 72 -5.67 -0.62 14.39
C LEU A 72 -6.63 0.12 13.46
N GLY A 73 -6.89 -0.45 12.27
CA GLY A 73 -7.71 0.16 11.22
C GLY A 73 -6.99 1.21 10.39
N TYR A 74 -5.67 1.37 10.56
CA TYR A 74 -4.88 2.31 9.78
C TYR A 74 -3.40 1.88 9.68
N THR A 75 -2.70 2.53 8.75
CA THR A 75 -1.24 2.50 8.62
C THR A 75 -0.73 3.89 8.25
N TYR A 76 0.60 4.06 8.29
CA TYR A 76 1.26 5.23 7.72
C TYR A 76 1.93 4.86 6.41
N PHE A 77 1.81 5.73 5.41
CA PHE A 77 2.47 5.63 4.12
C PHE A 77 2.88 7.03 3.68
N TYR A 78 4.13 7.22 3.35
CA TYR A 78 4.70 8.52 2.95
C TYR A 78 4.41 9.63 3.99
N GLY A 79 4.46 9.30 5.28
CA GLY A 79 4.10 10.18 6.39
C GLY A 79 2.60 10.47 6.54
N ILE A 80 1.75 9.83 5.75
CA ILE A 80 0.30 10.06 5.69
C ILE A 80 -0.43 8.93 6.41
N LYS A 81 -1.36 9.26 7.31
CA LYS A 81 -2.22 8.27 7.94
C LYS A 81 -3.32 7.83 6.98
N LEU A 82 -3.41 6.52 6.71
CA LEU A 82 -4.37 5.91 5.80
C LEU A 82 -5.16 4.81 6.51
N ARG A 83 -6.48 4.80 6.37
CA ARG A 83 -7.33 3.69 6.79
C ARG A 83 -7.00 2.46 5.98
N VAL A 84 -6.95 1.32 6.65
CA VAL A 84 -6.82 0.01 6.02
C VAL A 84 -7.72 -1.01 6.71
N ASN A 85 -8.17 -1.99 5.95
CA ASN A 85 -8.88 -3.18 6.41
C ASN A 85 -8.66 -4.30 5.39
N GLU A 86 -9.30 -5.44 5.59
CA GLU A 86 -9.21 -6.64 4.73
C GLU A 86 -9.62 -6.41 3.25
N ASP A 87 -10.17 -5.23 2.92
CA ASP A 87 -10.57 -4.89 1.56
C ASP A 87 -9.44 -4.27 0.71
N VAL A 88 -8.30 -3.93 1.32
CA VAL A 88 -7.16 -3.27 0.66
C VAL A 88 -5.83 -3.86 1.11
N LEU A 89 -4.86 -3.92 0.20
CA LEU A 89 -3.46 -4.19 0.53
C LEU A 89 -2.97 -3.16 1.55
N ILE A 90 -2.24 -3.60 2.57
CA ILE A 90 -1.53 -2.69 3.48
C ILE A 90 -0.38 -2.04 2.68
N PRO A 91 -0.37 -0.70 2.50
CA PRO A 91 0.70 -0.01 1.81
C PRO A 91 2.09 -0.36 2.36
N ARG A 92 3.04 -0.66 1.46
CA ARG A 92 4.40 -1.07 1.82
C ARG A 92 5.37 0.11 1.71
N PHE A 93 6.41 0.14 2.54
CA PHE A 93 7.46 1.15 2.47
C PHE A 93 8.19 1.15 1.13
N ASP A 94 8.40 -0.02 0.54
CA ASP A 94 9.05 -0.14 -0.76
C ASP A 94 8.30 0.60 -1.88
N THR A 95 6.98 0.75 -1.75
CA THR A 95 6.14 1.51 -2.68
C THR A 95 6.39 3.02 -2.60
N GLU A 96 6.98 3.53 -1.52
CA GLU A 96 7.26 4.97 -1.36
C GLU A 96 8.26 5.47 -2.41
N VAL A 97 9.18 4.61 -2.87
CA VAL A 97 10.12 4.97 -3.94
C VAL A 97 9.41 5.24 -5.28
N VAL A 98 8.27 4.59 -5.52
CA VAL A 98 7.43 4.86 -6.71
C VAL A 98 6.87 6.28 -6.65
N VAL A 99 6.44 6.73 -5.46
CA VAL A 99 5.97 8.11 -5.23
C VAL A 99 7.09 9.11 -5.47
N ASP A 100 8.30 8.86 -4.96
CA ASP A 100 9.46 9.74 -5.16
C ASP A 100 9.76 9.94 -6.66
N TRP A 101 9.81 8.85 -7.43
CA TRP A 101 10.04 8.92 -8.87
C TRP A 101 8.90 9.62 -9.60
N ALA A 102 7.65 9.38 -9.21
CA ALA A 102 6.51 10.04 -9.80
C ALA A 102 6.54 11.57 -9.56
N ILE A 103 6.87 12.01 -8.35
CA ILE A 103 7.03 13.43 -8.02
C ILE A 103 8.18 14.06 -8.84
N LYS A 104 9.30 13.35 -8.93
CA LYS A 104 10.47 13.81 -9.70
C LYS A 104 10.12 14.00 -11.18
N LEU A 105 9.45 13.01 -11.78
CA LEU A 105 9.09 13.03 -13.19
C LEU A 105 7.96 14.03 -13.48
N ALA A 106 7.03 14.22 -12.56
CA ALA A 106 5.94 15.19 -12.69
C ALA A 106 6.44 16.63 -12.91
N ARG A 107 7.65 16.96 -12.43
CA ARG A 107 8.28 18.28 -12.64
C ARG A 107 8.59 18.59 -14.12
N ASN A 108 8.65 17.57 -14.96
CA ASN A 108 8.87 17.73 -16.41
C ASN A 108 7.60 18.15 -17.17
N TYR A 109 6.45 18.18 -16.48
CA TYR A 109 5.15 18.51 -17.07
C TYR A 109 4.59 19.77 -16.43
N HIS A 110 3.80 20.51 -17.20
CA HIS A 110 3.01 21.60 -16.65
C HIS A 110 1.64 21.08 -16.21
N ASN A 111 1.39 21.00 -14.90
CA ASN A 111 0.15 20.48 -14.31
C ASN A 111 -0.23 19.08 -14.85
N PRO A 112 0.61 18.05 -14.61
CA PRO A 112 0.44 16.73 -15.20
C PRO A 112 -0.88 16.09 -14.78
N LYS A 113 -1.51 15.38 -15.71
CA LYS A 113 -2.63 14.51 -15.45
C LYS A 113 -2.11 13.10 -15.15
N VAL A 114 -2.40 12.62 -13.96
CA VAL A 114 -1.87 11.34 -13.42
C VAL A 114 -2.98 10.32 -13.24
N LEU A 115 -2.71 9.07 -13.60
CA LEU A 115 -3.58 7.93 -13.32
C LEU A 115 -2.85 6.92 -12.45
N ASP A 116 -3.41 6.61 -11.29
CA ASP A 116 -2.97 5.53 -10.40
C ASP A 116 -3.83 4.29 -10.66
N ILE A 117 -3.22 3.26 -11.28
CA ILE A 117 -3.87 2.01 -11.69
C ILE A 117 -3.66 0.99 -10.58
N CYS A 118 -4.72 0.26 -10.17
CA CYS A 118 -4.74 -0.61 -9.00
C CYS A 118 -4.50 0.19 -7.71
N THR A 119 -5.23 1.30 -7.57
CA THR A 119 -4.99 2.29 -6.50
C THR A 119 -5.18 1.76 -5.07
N GLY A 120 -5.91 0.64 -4.89
CA GLY A 120 -6.14 0.02 -3.58
C GLY A 120 -6.72 0.98 -2.55
N SER A 121 -5.97 1.24 -1.49
CA SER A 121 -6.32 2.22 -0.44
C SER A 121 -6.21 3.68 -0.89
N GLY A 122 -5.75 3.95 -2.11
CA GLY A 122 -5.46 5.29 -2.62
C GLY A 122 -4.08 5.82 -2.20
N ALA A 123 -3.19 4.98 -1.68
CA ALA A 123 -1.94 5.39 -1.05
C ALA A 123 -1.06 6.24 -1.97
N ILE A 124 -0.75 5.76 -3.19
CA ILE A 124 0.06 6.47 -4.17
C ILE A 124 -0.62 7.78 -4.58
N ALA A 125 -1.89 7.70 -5.01
CA ALA A 125 -2.64 8.87 -5.46
C ALA A 125 -2.72 9.97 -4.41
N ILE A 126 -2.96 9.61 -3.13
CA ILE A 126 -3.05 10.56 -2.02
C ILE A 126 -1.67 11.15 -1.71
N ALA A 127 -0.61 10.34 -1.71
CA ALA A 127 0.74 10.82 -1.49
C ALA A 127 1.15 11.85 -2.55
N LEU A 128 0.84 11.59 -3.82
CA LEU A 128 1.07 12.54 -4.92
C LEU A 128 0.27 13.84 -4.75
N ALA A 129 -1.01 13.74 -4.36
CA ALA A 129 -1.86 14.91 -4.12
C ALA A 129 -1.34 15.78 -2.98
N LYS A 130 -0.87 15.17 -1.89
CA LYS A 130 -0.26 15.87 -0.76
C LYS A 130 1.06 16.55 -1.12
N ASN A 131 1.72 16.09 -2.18
CA ASN A 131 2.96 16.66 -2.70
C ASN A 131 2.74 17.59 -3.91
N GLY A 132 1.52 18.12 -4.08
CA GLY A 132 1.22 19.23 -4.99
C GLY A 132 0.77 18.83 -6.39
N ILE A 133 0.59 17.53 -6.68
CA ILE A 133 0.01 17.07 -7.94
C ILE A 133 -1.51 17.08 -7.81
N SER A 134 -2.19 18.00 -8.48
CA SER A 134 -3.62 18.26 -8.25
C SER A 134 -4.58 17.51 -9.18
N ASN A 135 -4.09 17.02 -10.32
CA ASN A 135 -4.93 16.40 -11.36
C ASN A 135 -4.68 14.89 -11.38
N ILE A 136 -5.29 14.18 -10.43
CA ILE A 136 -5.06 12.74 -10.22
C ILE A 136 -6.39 11.99 -10.28
N ASP A 137 -6.38 10.89 -11.01
CA ASP A 137 -7.40 9.86 -10.97
C ASP A 137 -6.80 8.56 -10.38
N GLY A 138 -7.58 7.84 -9.59
CA GLY A 138 -7.25 6.50 -9.13
C GLY A 138 -8.26 5.49 -9.65
N LEU A 139 -7.83 4.33 -10.09
CA LEU A 139 -8.75 3.26 -10.49
C LEU A 139 -8.45 1.94 -9.79
N ASP A 140 -9.51 1.19 -9.57
CA ASP A 140 -9.45 -0.17 -9.03
C ASP A 140 -10.67 -0.97 -9.50
N ILE A 141 -10.52 -2.28 -9.59
CA ILE A 141 -11.64 -3.17 -9.88
C ILE A 141 -12.53 -3.39 -8.65
N SER A 142 -11.94 -3.25 -7.45
CA SER A 142 -12.62 -3.48 -6.16
C SER A 142 -13.39 -2.23 -5.72
N LYS A 143 -14.73 -2.31 -5.74
CA LYS A 143 -15.60 -1.28 -5.15
C LYS A 143 -15.29 -1.04 -3.67
N LYS A 144 -14.90 -2.08 -2.96
CA LYS A 144 -14.58 -2.02 -1.53
C LYS A 144 -13.28 -1.24 -1.32
N ALA A 145 -12.24 -1.51 -2.13
CA ALA A 145 -11.01 -0.74 -2.10
C ALA A 145 -11.26 0.74 -2.42
N LEU A 146 -12.03 1.04 -3.45
CA LEU A 146 -12.40 2.42 -3.81
C LEU A 146 -13.19 3.14 -2.70
N LYS A 147 -13.96 2.42 -1.89
CA LYS A 147 -14.62 3.00 -0.71
C LYS A 147 -13.59 3.46 0.32
N ILE A 148 -12.58 2.65 0.60
CA ILE A 148 -11.47 3.00 1.51
C ILE A 148 -10.66 4.17 0.93
N ALA A 149 -10.30 4.12 -0.36
CA ALA A 149 -9.57 5.20 -1.04
C ALA A 149 -10.29 6.56 -0.94
N LYS A 150 -11.62 6.57 -1.14
CA LYS A 150 -12.44 7.78 -1.00
C LYS A 150 -12.45 8.31 0.43
N LEU A 151 -12.52 7.43 1.44
CA LEU A 151 -12.42 7.83 2.85
C LEU A 151 -11.04 8.41 3.15
N ASN A 152 -9.98 7.77 2.67
CA ASN A 152 -8.60 8.23 2.84
C ASN A 152 -8.36 9.59 2.19
N ALA A 153 -8.86 9.81 0.97
CA ALA A 153 -8.76 11.10 0.30
C ALA A 153 -9.50 12.20 1.08
N LYS A 154 -10.69 11.90 1.61
CA LYS A 154 -11.46 12.82 2.44
C LYS A 154 -10.72 13.16 3.74
N ASP A 155 -10.22 12.16 4.47
CA ASP A 155 -9.51 12.35 5.74
C ASP A 155 -8.22 13.18 5.57
N ASN A 156 -7.59 13.06 4.40
CA ASN A 156 -6.38 13.80 4.06
C ASN A 156 -6.63 15.12 3.31
N ASN A 157 -7.90 15.52 3.14
CA ASN A 157 -8.30 16.77 2.50
C ASN A 157 -7.76 16.93 1.06
N VAL A 158 -7.74 15.84 0.29
CA VAL A 158 -7.34 15.86 -1.13
C VAL A 158 -8.51 15.49 -2.04
N LYS A 159 -8.51 16.01 -3.26
CA LYS A 159 -9.54 15.74 -4.27
C LYS A 159 -8.96 14.79 -5.32
N ILE A 160 -9.47 13.58 -5.37
CA ILE A 160 -9.08 12.54 -6.33
C ILE A 160 -10.35 11.94 -6.90
N ARG A 161 -10.42 11.78 -8.22
CA ARG A 161 -11.50 11.06 -8.88
C ARG A 161 -11.17 9.57 -8.86
N PHE A 162 -12.03 8.76 -8.23
CA PHE A 162 -11.88 7.32 -8.19
C PHE A 162 -12.85 6.65 -9.16
N ILE A 163 -12.30 5.75 -10.01
CA ILE A 163 -12.98 5.09 -11.12
C ILE A 163 -12.99 3.58 -10.86
N GLU A 164 -14.17 2.97 -10.88
CA GLU A 164 -14.27 1.51 -10.89
C GLU A 164 -13.95 1.01 -12.31
N SER A 165 -12.88 0.23 -12.45
CA SER A 165 -12.43 -0.28 -13.74
C SER A 165 -11.61 -1.55 -13.59
N ASP A 166 -11.84 -2.51 -14.49
CA ASP A 166 -10.91 -3.60 -14.73
C ASP A 166 -9.79 -3.06 -15.61
N LEU A 167 -8.67 -2.71 -14.96
CA LEU A 167 -7.57 -1.98 -15.58
C LEU A 167 -8.09 -0.77 -16.39
N LEU A 168 -7.66 -0.62 -17.64
CA LEU A 168 -7.94 0.55 -18.47
C LEU A 168 -9.32 0.53 -19.17
N ARG A 169 -10.16 -0.48 -18.93
CA ARG A 169 -11.44 -0.67 -19.70
C ARG A 169 -12.40 0.52 -19.60
N ASN A 170 -12.51 1.17 -18.44
CA ASN A 170 -13.41 2.31 -18.22
C ASN A 170 -12.71 3.66 -18.30
N VAL A 171 -11.42 3.70 -18.66
CA VAL A 171 -10.66 4.92 -18.88
C VAL A 171 -11.09 5.56 -20.19
N LYS A 172 -11.39 6.87 -20.17
CA LYS A 172 -11.86 7.62 -21.34
C LYS A 172 -10.91 8.75 -21.76
N GLU A 173 -9.94 9.04 -20.93
CA GLU A 173 -9.06 10.19 -21.07
C GLU A 173 -7.61 9.74 -21.21
N LYS A 174 -6.75 10.66 -21.66
CA LYS A 174 -5.31 10.43 -21.71
C LYS A 174 -4.62 11.10 -20.54
N TYR A 175 -3.46 10.58 -20.16
CA TYR A 175 -2.69 10.98 -19.01
C TYR A 175 -1.23 11.25 -19.40
N ASP A 176 -0.58 12.10 -18.65
CA ASP A 176 0.85 12.40 -18.81
C ASP A 176 1.70 11.39 -18.05
N ILE A 177 1.17 10.88 -16.92
CA ILE A 177 1.83 9.88 -16.11
C ILE A 177 0.82 8.80 -15.74
N LEU A 178 1.14 7.54 -16.01
CA LEU A 178 0.41 6.38 -15.52
C LEU A 178 1.29 5.64 -14.50
N ILE A 179 0.72 5.36 -13.34
CA ILE A 179 1.44 4.70 -12.25
C ILE A 179 0.68 3.45 -11.86
N SER A 180 1.38 2.39 -11.51
CA SER A 180 0.76 1.21 -10.91
C SER A 180 1.72 0.46 -9.99
N ASN A 181 1.18 0.03 -8.86
CA ASN A 181 1.68 -1.11 -8.10
C ASN A 181 0.67 -2.26 -8.32
N PRO A 182 0.78 -3.02 -9.40
CA PRO A 182 -0.18 -4.07 -9.71
C PRO A 182 0.12 -5.33 -8.91
N PRO A 183 -0.84 -6.24 -8.74
CA PRO A 183 -0.58 -7.57 -8.18
C PRO A 183 0.49 -8.31 -8.98
N TYR A 184 1.51 -8.85 -8.31
CA TYR A 184 2.66 -9.48 -8.97
C TYR A 184 3.13 -10.79 -8.33
N ILE A 185 2.45 -11.28 -7.30
CA ILE A 185 2.80 -12.56 -6.68
C ILE A 185 2.37 -13.69 -7.60
N GLU A 186 3.28 -14.64 -7.87
CA GLU A 186 2.95 -15.85 -8.63
C GLU A 186 1.92 -16.69 -7.87
N THR A 187 0.95 -17.26 -8.59
CA THR A 187 -0.11 -18.09 -7.98
C THR A 187 0.44 -19.29 -7.20
N SER A 188 1.62 -19.79 -7.60
CA SER A 188 2.31 -20.92 -6.97
C SER A 188 3.48 -20.49 -6.08
N ALA A 189 3.64 -19.19 -5.78
CA ALA A 189 4.76 -18.68 -5.01
C ALA A 189 4.85 -19.36 -3.63
N LYS A 190 6.06 -19.84 -3.31
CA LYS A 190 6.39 -20.36 -1.99
C LYS A 190 7.11 -19.28 -1.20
N GLY A 191 6.85 -19.22 0.12
CA GLY A 191 7.56 -18.28 0.99
C GLY A 191 6.89 -16.91 1.15
N VAL A 192 5.70 -16.70 0.59
CA VAL A 192 4.87 -15.55 0.93
C VAL A 192 4.45 -15.68 2.39
N ASP A 193 4.56 -14.59 3.14
CA ASP A 193 4.18 -14.59 4.55
C ASP A 193 2.73 -15.08 4.71
N LYS A 194 2.54 -16.03 5.62
CA LYS A 194 1.24 -16.62 5.90
C LYS A 194 0.23 -15.56 6.35
N MET A 195 0.66 -14.58 7.13
CA MET A 195 -0.19 -13.45 7.57
C MET A 195 -0.76 -12.69 6.38
N VAL A 196 0.06 -12.45 5.34
CA VAL A 196 -0.36 -11.80 4.09
C VAL A 196 -1.37 -12.67 3.35
N LEU A 197 -1.07 -13.96 3.17
CA LEU A 197 -1.95 -14.89 2.44
C LEU A 197 -3.29 -15.12 3.13
N ASP A 198 -3.31 -15.17 4.47
CA ASP A 198 -4.52 -15.48 5.22
C ASP A 198 -5.45 -14.26 5.37
N HIS A 199 -4.93 -13.04 5.27
CA HIS A 199 -5.68 -11.84 5.67
C HIS A 199 -5.75 -10.72 4.65
N GLU A 200 -4.77 -10.60 3.73
CA GLU A 200 -4.81 -9.55 2.72
C GLU A 200 -5.59 -10.00 1.47
N PRO A 201 -6.26 -9.08 0.74
CA PRO A 201 -7.12 -9.49 -0.37
C PRO A 201 -6.30 -10.13 -1.50
N HIS A 202 -6.59 -11.37 -1.84
CA HIS A 202 -5.90 -12.13 -2.89
C HIS A 202 -5.91 -11.41 -4.25
N LEU A 203 -6.97 -10.64 -4.52
CA LEU A 203 -7.08 -9.81 -5.71
C LEU A 203 -5.95 -8.76 -5.82
N ALA A 204 -5.42 -8.32 -4.69
CA ALA A 204 -4.32 -7.35 -4.64
C ALA A 204 -2.93 -8.01 -4.57
N LEU A 205 -2.87 -9.34 -4.48
CA LEU A 205 -1.61 -10.08 -4.34
C LEU A 205 -1.19 -10.80 -5.62
N PHE A 206 -2.10 -11.59 -6.21
CA PHE A 206 -1.72 -12.55 -7.25
C PHE A 206 -1.77 -11.96 -8.65
N GLY A 207 -0.61 -12.00 -9.33
CA GLY A 207 -0.39 -11.51 -10.69
C GLY A 207 -0.45 -12.59 -11.78
N GLY A 208 -1.06 -13.76 -11.49
CA GLY A 208 -1.12 -14.88 -12.42
C GLY A 208 -0.04 -15.93 -12.20
N ILE A 209 0.14 -16.83 -13.17
CA ILE A 209 1.03 -18.00 -13.03
C ILE A 209 2.48 -17.57 -12.80
N ASP A 210 2.95 -16.56 -13.51
CA ASP A 210 4.32 -16.03 -13.42
C ASP A 210 4.41 -14.62 -12.80
N GLY A 211 3.28 -14.10 -12.26
CA GLY A 211 3.21 -12.79 -11.63
C GLY A 211 3.19 -11.60 -12.61
N LEU A 212 3.08 -11.83 -13.92
CA LEU A 212 3.28 -10.78 -14.93
C LEU A 212 2.01 -10.40 -15.71
N ASP A 213 0.86 -10.99 -15.38
CA ASP A 213 -0.37 -10.81 -16.18
C ASP A 213 -0.84 -9.37 -16.23
N PHE A 214 -0.73 -8.64 -15.11
CA PHE A 214 -1.11 -7.22 -15.04
C PHE A 214 -0.19 -6.33 -15.88
N TYR A 215 1.13 -6.58 -15.86
CA TYR A 215 2.08 -5.83 -16.70
C TYR A 215 1.79 -6.04 -18.18
N ARG A 216 1.53 -7.28 -18.61
CA ARG A 216 1.13 -7.59 -19.99
C ARG A 216 -0.15 -6.87 -20.38
N ALA A 217 -1.16 -6.95 -19.52
CA ALA A 217 -2.48 -6.37 -19.79
C ALA A 217 -2.43 -4.84 -19.87
N ILE A 218 -1.70 -4.19 -18.96
CA ILE A 218 -1.56 -2.73 -18.97
C ILE A 218 -0.75 -2.28 -20.19
N LEU A 219 0.43 -2.86 -20.42
CA LEU A 219 1.33 -2.47 -21.50
C LEU A 219 0.73 -2.62 -22.89
N LYS A 220 -0.11 -3.64 -23.09
CA LYS A 220 -0.80 -3.89 -24.38
C LYS A 220 -1.68 -2.72 -24.80
N ASP A 221 -2.35 -2.07 -23.88
CA ASP A 221 -3.38 -1.07 -24.19
C ASP A 221 -3.00 0.36 -23.79
N VAL A 222 -1.98 0.53 -22.96
CA VAL A 222 -1.64 1.80 -22.30
C VAL A 222 -1.36 2.96 -23.28
N SER A 223 -0.79 2.69 -24.45
CA SER A 223 -0.50 3.70 -25.47
C SER A 223 -1.74 4.49 -25.92
N LYS A 224 -2.94 3.89 -25.81
CA LYS A 224 -4.21 4.55 -26.14
C LYS A 224 -4.57 5.65 -25.13
N TYR A 225 -4.06 5.54 -23.91
CA TYR A 225 -4.37 6.38 -22.75
C TYR A 225 -3.18 7.24 -22.30
N LEU A 226 -2.05 7.16 -23.00
CA LEU A 226 -0.86 7.98 -22.73
C LEU A 226 -0.82 9.17 -23.69
N ASN A 227 -0.53 10.35 -23.16
CA ASN A 227 -0.24 11.53 -23.97
C ASN A 227 1.11 11.37 -24.68
N LEU A 228 1.34 12.15 -25.74
CA LEU A 228 2.64 12.19 -26.41
C LEU A 228 3.71 12.66 -25.43
N GLY A 229 4.79 11.88 -25.28
CA GLY A 229 5.83 12.14 -24.29
C GLY A 229 5.45 11.78 -22.86
N GLY A 230 4.34 11.04 -22.67
CA GLY A 230 3.92 10.57 -21.37
C GLY A 230 4.80 9.43 -20.84
N THR A 231 4.72 9.21 -19.54
CA THR A 231 5.54 8.26 -18.79
C THR A 231 4.68 7.22 -18.05
N ILE A 232 5.15 5.98 -18.05
CA ILE A 232 4.57 4.90 -17.25
C ILE A 232 5.56 4.57 -16.13
N ILE A 233 5.05 4.39 -14.91
CA ILE A 233 5.84 4.05 -13.72
C ILE A 233 5.22 2.81 -13.09
N PHE A 234 5.96 1.72 -13.03
CA PHE A 234 5.55 0.51 -12.33
C PHE A 234 6.38 0.29 -11.07
N GLU A 235 5.74 -0.14 -9.99
CA GLU A 235 6.41 -0.97 -9.01
C GLU A 235 6.66 -2.34 -9.62
N ILE A 236 7.85 -2.91 -9.39
CA ILE A 236 8.21 -4.23 -9.89
C ILE A 236 8.77 -5.12 -8.77
N PRO A 237 8.55 -6.43 -8.79
CA PRO A 237 9.28 -7.35 -7.92
C PRO A 237 10.77 -7.34 -8.29
N TYR A 238 11.62 -7.43 -7.26
CA TYR A 238 13.06 -7.24 -7.39
C TYR A 238 13.76 -8.26 -8.32
N ASP A 239 13.14 -9.41 -8.53
CA ASP A 239 13.68 -10.53 -9.33
C ASP A 239 13.08 -10.63 -10.74
N LYS A 240 12.12 -9.76 -11.11
CA LYS A 240 11.40 -9.80 -12.40
C LYS A 240 11.69 -8.63 -13.34
N ALA A 241 12.66 -7.78 -13.00
CA ALA A 241 12.95 -6.58 -13.78
C ALA A 241 13.22 -6.89 -15.26
N ASN A 242 14.00 -7.95 -15.56
CA ASN A 242 14.33 -8.33 -16.94
C ASN A 242 13.11 -8.86 -17.71
N ASP A 243 12.24 -9.64 -17.06
CA ASP A 243 11.05 -10.21 -17.68
C ASP A 243 10.06 -9.10 -18.04
N ILE A 244 9.80 -8.17 -17.10
CA ILE A 244 8.91 -7.03 -17.32
C ILE A 244 9.49 -6.10 -18.38
N LYS A 245 10.80 -5.88 -18.36
CA LYS A 245 11.51 -5.10 -19.39
C LYS A 245 11.36 -5.71 -20.78
N ALA A 246 11.47 -7.04 -20.90
CA ALA A 246 11.25 -7.74 -22.17
C ALA A 246 9.83 -7.53 -22.72
N ILE A 247 8.81 -7.57 -21.84
CA ILE A 247 7.43 -7.28 -22.21
C ILE A 247 7.29 -5.81 -22.66
N ALA A 248 7.86 -4.87 -21.90
CA ALA A 248 7.76 -3.44 -22.19
C ALA A 248 8.44 -3.06 -23.51
N LEU A 249 9.58 -3.70 -23.86
CA LEU A 249 10.29 -3.50 -25.13
C LEU A 249 9.47 -3.91 -26.38
N MET A 250 8.41 -4.68 -26.22
CA MET A 250 7.48 -4.96 -27.33
C MET A 250 6.66 -3.72 -27.75
N TYR A 251 6.55 -2.72 -26.88
CA TYR A 251 5.68 -1.56 -27.08
C TYR A 251 6.43 -0.21 -26.99
N PHE A 252 7.54 -0.15 -26.23
CA PHE A 252 8.27 1.07 -25.90
C PHE A 252 9.78 0.87 -26.12
N LYS A 253 10.49 1.97 -26.35
CA LYS A 253 11.94 1.92 -26.64
C LYS A 253 12.81 2.28 -25.43
N ASN A 254 12.34 3.19 -24.60
CA ASN A 254 13.12 3.72 -23.48
C ASN A 254 12.58 3.14 -22.18
N ILE A 255 13.39 2.30 -21.52
CA ILE A 255 13.02 1.63 -20.28
C ILE A 255 14.18 1.73 -19.30
N GLN A 256 13.91 2.33 -18.15
CA GLN A 256 14.84 2.53 -17.05
C GLN A 256 14.34 1.74 -15.83
N VAL A 257 15.27 1.14 -15.10
CA VAL A 257 14.98 0.45 -13.84
C VAL A 257 15.72 1.14 -12.73
N GLU A 258 15.01 1.45 -11.66
CA GLU A 258 15.51 2.14 -10.48
C GLU A 258 15.39 1.27 -9.24
N LYS A 259 16.32 1.50 -8.29
CA LYS A 259 16.45 0.70 -7.08
C LYS A 259 15.79 1.37 -5.89
N ASP A 260 15.34 0.53 -4.95
CA ASP A 260 14.97 0.97 -3.61
C ASP A 260 16.21 1.26 -2.73
N LEU A 261 15.97 1.70 -1.49
CA LEU A 261 17.05 2.00 -0.54
C LEU A 261 17.86 0.77 -0.12
N ALA A 262 17.32 -0.43 -0.29
CA ALA A 262 18.03 -1.70 -0.04
C ALA A 262 18.88 -2.15 -1.24
N GLY A 263 18.80 -1.44 -2.38
CA GLY A 263 19.54 -1.75 -3.59
C GLY A 263 18.85 -2.77 -4.51
N ASN A 264 17.60 -3.11 -4.24
CA ASN A 264 16.81 -4.00 -5.10
C ASN A 264 16.12 -3.22 -6.22
N ASP A 265 15.98 -3.83 -7.39
CA ASP A 265 15.19 -3.29 -8.48
C ASP A 265 13.73 -3.12 -8.01
N ARG A 266 13.17 -1.92 -8.11
CA ARG A 266 11.86 -1.62 -7.55
C ARG A 266 10.96 -0.81 -8.45
N VAL A 267 11.49 0.10 -9.23
CA VAL A 267 10.70 0.98 -10.09
C VAL A 267 11.12 0.81 -11.54
N MET A 268 10.15 0.59 -12.42
CA MET A 268 10.38 0.63 -13.87
C MET A 268 9.71 1.86 -14.46
N ILE A 269 10.50 2.66 -15.18
CA ILE A 269 10.07 3.89 -15.87
C ILE A 269 10.13 3.62 -17.36
N ILE A 270 9.04 3.90 -18.08
CA ILE A 270 8.86 3.60 -19.50
C ILE A 270 8.38 4.87 -20.21
N ASN A 271 9.07 5.24 -21.33
CA ASN A 271 8.76 6.40 -22.15
C ASN A 271 8.70 6.03 -23.64
#